data_d8ed86ba14a96ae4ba4f363857f0439c
#
_entry.id   d8ed86ba14a96ae4ba4f363857f0439c
#
_cell.length_a   1.000
_cell.length_b   1.000
_cell.length_c   1.000
_cell.angle_alpha   90.00
_cell.angle_beta   90.00
_cell.angle_gamma   90.00
#
_symmetry.space_group_name_H-M   'P 1'
#
loop_
_entity.id
_entity.type
_entity.pdbx_description
1 polymer ?
#
loop_
_entity_poly.entity_id
_entity_poly.type
_entity_poly.pdbx_seq_one_letter_code
_entity_poly.pdbx_strand_id
1 'polypeptide(L)'
;DNFNAEDQIDLIKHPEKVREKPIDKFARVFTAEAYKADLDQLGNTLIKVHPNALKFISREAFLKNIEEQKALITDQTTYGEFAWYCSEIIANVHCSHTNMGSFYTENAMLPPALKFPLQTRWVNDQLFVVNPLNNAAQVGVKAEILRINGVAVSKIISDAYKHIPSQGYIKTTKKHVFNRWSSGMIPFALGFPETYNIVVKGAEAPIVLNKAETVREPFRDASIKPACDDNLCFEVLDDNQTAILTIST
;
A
#
# COMPACT_ATOMS: atom_id res chain seq x y z
N ASP A 1 -19.62 14.65 14.86
CA ASP A 1 -20.79 13.93 14.34
C ASP A 1 -20.99 12.69 15.19
N ASN A 2 -22.17 12.60 15.81
CA ASN A 2 -22.53 11.48 16.64
C ASN A 2 -22.68 10.23 15.76
N PHE A 3 -21.74 9.32 15.87
CA PHE A 3 -21.81 7.98 15.30
C PHE A 3 -22.98 7.24 15.96
N ASN A 4 -24.11 7.14 15.26
CA ASN A 4 -25.26 6.45 15.77
C ASN A 4 -25.17 4.95 15.41
N ALA A 5 -25.25 4.07 16.41
CA ALA A 5 -25.21 2.63 16.18
C ALA A 5 -26.36 2.11 15.28
N GLU A 6 -27.50 2.81 15.24
CA GLU A 6 -28.62 2.49 14.35
C GLU A 6 -28.29 2.72 12.89
N ASP A 7 -27.48 3.75 12.56
CA ASP A 7 -27.04 4.01 11.20
C ASP A 7 -26.12 2.91 10.68
N GLN A 8 -25.26 2.33 11.55
CA GLN A 8 -24.43 1.20 11.18
C GLN A 8 -25.22 -0.07 10.89
N ILE A 9 -26.28 -0.33 11.67
CA ILE A 9 -27.15 -1.49 11.45
C ILE A 9 -27.91 -1.35 10.14
N ASP A 10 -28.35 -0.15 9.78
CA ASP A 10 -29.00 0.11 8.49
C ASP A 10 -28.04 -0.09 7.31
N LEU A 11 -26.78 0.31 7.45
CA LEU A 11 -25.72 0.11 6.46
C LEU A 11 -25.36 -1.38 6.26
N ILE A 12 -25.42 -2.20 7.32
CA ILE A 12 -25.21 -3.65 7.24
C ILE A 12 -26.39 -4.32 6.53
N LYS A 13 -27.62 -3.87 6.78
CA LYS A 13 -28.83 -4.41 6.16
C LYS A 13 -29.03 -3.96 4.71
N HIS A 14 -28.50 -2.81 4.35
CA HIS A 14 -28.63 -2.16 3.05
C HIS A 14 -27.27 -1.75 2.46
N PRO A 15 -26.41 -2.74 2.13
CA PRO A 15 -25.05 -2.44 1.62
C PRO A 15 -25.07 -1.68 0.28
N GLU A 16 -26.20 -1.68 -0.45
CA GLU A 16 -26.40 -0.87 -1.65
C GLU A 16 -26.40 0.63 -1.38
N LYS A 17 -26.77 1.08 -0.16
CA LYS A 17 -26.79 2.50 0.23
C LYS A 17 -25.38 3.08 0.43
N VAL A 18 -24.37 2.23 0.56
CA VAL A 18 -22.99 2.62 0.94
C VAL A 18 -22.02 2.58 -0.23
N ARG A 19 -22.43 2.09 -1.39
CA ARG A 19 -21.54 1.98 -2.54
C ARG A 19 -21.40 3.32 -3.27
N GLU A 20 -20.80 4.28 -2.58
CA GLU A 20 -20.09 5.35 -3.25
C GLU A 20 -19.08 4.74 -4.23
N LYS A 21 -19.03 5.20 -5.46
CA LYS A 21 -18.00 4.71 -6.38
C LYS A 21 -16.63 4.97 -5.75
N PRO A 22 -15.70 4.01 -5.75
CA PRO A 22 -14.40 4.19 -5.11
C PRO A 22 -13.67 5.47 -5.50
N ILE A 23 -13.79 5.89 -6.76
CA ILE A 23 -13.18 7.12 -7.26
C ILE A 23 -13.80 8.37 -6.64
N ASP A 24 -15.12 8.37 -6.40
CA ASP A 24 -15.82 9.54 -5.84
C ASP A 24 -15.36 9.76 -4.39
N LYS A 25 -15.21 8.69 -3.63
CA LYS A 25 -14.65 8.73 -2.28
C LYS A 25 -13.20 9.21 -2.28
N PHE A 26 -12.39 8.64 -3.15
CA PHE A 26 -10.97 8.91 -3.22
C PHE A 26 -10.67 10.37 -3.59
N ALA A 27 -11.45 10.94 -4.51
CA ALA A 27 -11.33 12.32 -4.97
C ALA A 27 -12.01 13.37 -4.08
N ARG A 28 -12.73 12.93 -3.04
CA ARG A 28 -13.42 13.85 -2.13
C ARG A 28 -12.43 14.78 -1.44
N VAL A 29 -12.78 16.04 -1.31
CA VAL A 29 -11.99 17.07 -0.64
C VAL A 29 -12.74 17.55 0.59
N PHE A 30 -12.05 17.68 1.70
CA PHE A 30 -12.52 18.34 2.92
C PHE A 30 -11.63 19.56 3.22
N THR A 31 -12.04 20.41 4.15
CA THR A 31 -11.23 21.57 4.53
C THR A 31 -9.89 21.13 5.15
N ALA A 32 -8.84 21.92 4.87
CA ALA A 32 -7.53 21.66 5.48
C ALA A 32 -7.59 21.64 7.02
N GLU A 33 -8.44 22.50 7.60
CA GLU A 33 -8.65 22.55 9.05
C GLU A 33 -9.22 21.24 9.59
N ALA A 34 -10.25 20.66 8.95
CA ALA A 34 -10.85 19.40 9.35
C ALA A 34 -9.82 18.25 9.29
N TYR A 35 -9.08 18.13 8.19
CA TYR A 35 -8.05 17.11 8.05
C TYR A 35 -6.91 17.26 9.08
N LYS A 36 -6.47 18.49 9.37
CA LYS A 36 -5.44 18.73 10.39
C LYS A 36 -5.93 18.36 11.79
N ALA A 37 -7.19 18.65 12.10
CA ALA A 37 -7.81 18.24 13.36
C ALA A 37 -7.90 16.72 13.49
N ASP A 38 -8.23 16.02 12.41
CA ASP A 38 -8.27 14.55 12.36
C ASP A 38 -6.88 13.94 12.57
N LEU A 39 -5.79 14.54 12.01
CA LEU A 39 -4.43 14.07 12.28
C LEU A 39 -4.02 14.26 13.75
N ASP A 40 -4.40 15.38 14.37
CA ASP A 40 -4.19 15.61 15.80
C ASP A 40 -4.95 14.58 16.65
N GLN A 41 -6.19 14.30 16.28
CA GLN A 41 -7.01 13.28 16.95
C GLN A 41 -6.40 11.89 16.79
N LEU A 42 -5.94 11.52 15.57
CA LEU A 42 -5.27 10.25 15.29
C LEU A 42 -4.03 10.09 16.17
N GLY A 43 -3.15 11.08 16.19
CA GLY A 43 -1.91 11.04 16.97
C GLY A 43 -2.18 10.94 18.47
N ASN A 44 -3.09 11.75 18.99
CA ASN A 44 -3.48 11.73 20.40
C ASN A 44 -4.11 10.38 20.81
N THR A 45 -4.95 9.82 19.93
CA THR A 45 -5.59 8.52 20.17
C THR A 45 -4.54 7.40 20.19
N LEU A 46 -3.60 7.39 19.25
CA LEU A 46 -2.51 6.41 19.24
C LEU A 46 -1.68 6.47 20.51
N ILE A 47 -1.26 7.66 20.95
CA ILE A 47 -0.48 7.82 22.18
C ILE A 47 -1.27 7.37 23.41
N LYS A 48 -2.58 7.63 23.46
CA LYS A 48 -3.43 7.36 24.62
C LYS A 48 -3.89 5.92 24.74
N VAL A 49 -4.17 5.28 23.60
CA VAL A 49 -4.87 3.99 23.56
C VAL A 49 -3.94 2.84 23.19
N HIS A 50 -2.95 3.07 22.31
CA HIS A 50 -2.05 2.01 21.90
C HIS A 50 -1.07 1.62 23.01
N PRO A 51 -0.96 0.34 23.40
CA PRO A 51 -0.18 -0.08 24.57
C PRO A 51 1.30 0.33 24.54
N ASN A 52 1.87 0.45 23.34
CA ASN A 52 3.30 0.70 23.13
C ASN A 52 3.55 1.66 21.95
N ALA A 53 2.72 2.71 21.79
CA ALA A 53 2.84 3.65 20.67
C ALA A 53 4.25 4.27 20.53
N LEU A 54 4.91 4.51 21.66
CA LEU A 54 6.20 5.18 21.72
C LEU A 54 7.37 4.23 22.04
N LYS A 55 7.20 2.92 21.81
CA LYS A 55 8.26 1.94 22.11
C LYS A 55 9.48 2.10 21.19
N PHE A 56 9.26 2.44 19.95
CA PHE A 56 10.30 2.50 18.90
C PHE A 56 10.56 3.91 18.38
N ILE A 57 9.80 4.90 18.83
CA ILE A 57 9.94 6.29 18.45
C ILE A 57 9.79 7.18 19.67
N SER A 58 10.57 8.26 19.79
CA SER A 58 10.36 9.22 20.86
C SER A 58 9.06 10.00 20.66
N ARG A 59 8.46 10.47 21.76
CA ARG A 59 7.26 11.30 21.71
C ARG A 59 7.46 12.54 20.83
N GLU A 60 8.61 13.18 20.98
CA GLU A 60 8.98 14.36 20.20
C GLU A 60 9.04 14.06 18.70
N ALA A 61 9.73 12.99 18.30
CA ALA A 61 9.82 12.59 16.90
C ALA A 61 8.45 12.18 16.32
N PHE A 62 7.60 11.53 17.12
CA PHE A 62 6.26 11.15 16.71
C PHE A 62 5.37 12.39 16.47
N LEU A 63 5.38 13.35 17.39
CA LEU A 63 4.62 14.60 17.25
C LEU A 63 5.15 15.45 16.08
N LYS A 64 6.47 15.51 15.90
CA LYS A 64 7.09 16.19 14.76
C LYS A 64 6.61 15.60 13.44
N ASN A 65 6.50 14.28 13.32
CA ASN A 65 5.97 13.64 12.11
C ASN A 65 4.52 14.06 11.84
N ILE A 66 3.67 14.17 12.88
CA ILE A 66 2.30 14.66 12.71
C ILE A 66 2.30 16.09 12.13
N GLU A 67 3.14 16.99 12.66
CA GLU A 67 3.25 18.34 12.13
C GLU A 67 3.78 18.38 10.69
N GLU A 68 4.73 17.51 10.35
CA GLU A 68 5.21 17.35 8.98
C GLU A 68 4.10 16.92 8.02
N GLN A 69 3.24 15.96 8.41
CA GLN A 69 2.09 15.56 7.59
C GLN A 69 1.04 16.68 7.50
N LYS A 70 0.76 17.39 8.59
CA LYS A 70 -0.16 18.54 8.59
C LYS A 70 0.30 19.65 7.65
N ALA A 71 1.60 19.86 7.53
CA ALA A 71 2.17 20.88 6.63
C ALA A 71 1.92 20.58 5.13
N LEU A 72 1.66 19.32 4.76
CA LEU A 72 1.34 18.93 3.39
C LEU A 72 -0.13 19.16 3.02
N ILE A 73 -1.01 19.36 4.02
CA ILE A 73 -2.46 19.46 3.83
C ILE A 73 -2.86 20.87 3.38
N THR A 74 -3.61 20.93 2.30
CA THR A 74 -4.23 22.13 1.75
C THR A 74 -5.74 21.90 1.55
N ASP A 75 -6.49 22.95 1.20
CA ASP A 75 -7.90 22.85 0.83
C ASP A 75 -8.15 22.13 -0.51
N GLN A 76 -7.09 21.67 -1.18
CA GLN A 76 -7.15 20.83 -2.38
C GLN A 76 -6.80 19.37 -2.08
N THR A 77 -6.41 19.05 -0.84
CA THR A 77 -6.02 17.68 -0.44
C THR A 77 -7.22 16.76 -0.58
N THR A 78 -7.07 15.72 -1.39
CA THR A 78 -8.08 14.68 -1.56
C THR A 78 -8.09 13.73 -0.37
N TYR A 79 -9.20 13.01 -0.18
CA TYR A 79 -9.28 11.96 0.84
C TYR A 79 -8.20 10.87 0.64
N GLY A 80 -7.88 10.54 -0.60
CA GLY A 80 -6.81 9.58 -0.89
C GLY A 80 -5.44 10.04 -0.42
N GLU A 81 -5.08 11.29 -0.66
CA GLU A 81 -3.84 11.89 -0.14
C GLU A 81 -3.84 11.98 1.39
N PHE A 82 -4.97 12.38 1.97
CA PHE A 82 -5.13 12.39 3.43
C PHE A 82 -4.94 11.00 4.05
N ALA A 83 -5.51 9.96 3.44
CA ALA A 83 -5.31 8.57 3.86
C ALA A 83 -3.82 8.17 3.79
N TRP A 84 -3.09 8.65 2.79
CA TRP A 84 -1.65 8.46 2.68
C TRP A 84 -0.90 9.11 3.84
N TYR A 85 -1.22 10.35 4.20
CA TYR A 85 -0.61 11.04 5.35
C TYR A 85 -0.92 10.33 6.67
N CYS A 86 -2.15 9.88 6.89
CA CYS A 86 -2.51 9.06 8.06
C CYS A 86 -1.67 7.77 8.14
N SER A 87 -1.43 7.12 7.00
CA SER A 87 -0.70 5.84 6.98
C SER A 87 0.76 5.99 7.41
N GLU A 88 1.41 7.12 7.16
CA GLU A 88 2.76 7.38 7.66
C GLU A 88 2.80 7.54 9.18
N ILE A 89 1.84 8.30 9.75
CA ILE A 89 1.73 8.45 11.20
C ILE A 89 1.53 7.09 11.87
N ILE A 90 0.64 6.26 11.34
CA ILE A 90 0.37 4.92 11.86
C ILE A 90 1.60 4.01 11.72
N ALA A 91 2.30 4.05 10.59
CA ALA A 91 3.50 3.26 10.38
C ALA A 91 4.64 3.60 11.35
N ASN A 92 4.71 4.85 11.81
CA ASN A 92 5.71 5.31 12.78
C ASN A 92 5.51 4.78 14.21
N VAL A 93 4.37 4.16 14.51
CA VAL A 93 4.19 3.38 15.75
C VAL A 93 5.07 2.12 15.75
N HIS A 94 5.51 1.68 14.57
CA HIS A 94 6.32 0.47 14.40
C HIS A 94 5.70 -0.80 14.99
N CYS A 95 4.38 -0.93 14.89
CA CYS A 95 3.62 -2.09 15.31
C CYS A 95 2.90 -2.72 14.11
N SER A 96 3.18 -3.97 13.80
CA SER A 96 2.57 -4.68 12.66
C SER A 96 1.06 -4.93 12.82
N HIS A 97 0.54 -4.84 14.04
CA HIS A 97 -0.88 -4.98 14.34
C HIS A 97 -1.65 -3.65 14.30
N THR A 98 -0.92 -2.53 14.17
CA THR A 98 -1.51 -1.21 14.02
C THR A 98 -1.38 -0.79 12.56
N ASN A 99 -2.45 -0.89 11.84
CA ASN A 99 -2.49 -0.55 10.42
C ASN A 99 -3.76 0.23 10.10
N MET A 100 -3.75 0.88 8.98
CA MET A 100 -4.92 1.52 8.41
C MET A 100 -5.63 0.49 7.51
N GLY A 101 -6.46 -0.37 8.13
CA GLY A 101 -7.12 -1.48 7.43
C GLY A 101 -7.88 -1.03 6.18
N SER A 102 -8.61 0.07 6.27
CA SER A 102 -9.28 0.69 5.13
C SER A 102 -8.32 1.19 4.06
N PHE A 103 -7.10 1.61 4.41
CA PHE A 103 -6.11 2.04 3.43
C PHE A 103 -5.76 0.94 2.44
N TYR A 104 -5.53 -0.28 2.91
CA TYR A 104 -5.28 -1.42 2.02
C TYR A 104 -6.53 -1.80 1.21
N THR A 105 -7.71 -1.70 1.81
CA THR A 105 -8.98 -1.91 1.12
C THR A 105 -9.21 -0.82 0.09
N GLU A 106 -8.97 0.43 0.42
CA GLU A 106 -9.11 1.57 -0.48
C GLU A 106 -8.08 1.55 -1.60
N ASN A 107 -6.86 1.13 -1.30
CA ASN A 107 -5.83 0.89 -2.30
C ASN A 107 -6.25 -0.21 -3.28
N ALA A 108 -6.86 -1.29 -2.79
CA ALA A 108 -7.48 -2.32 -3.63
C ALA A 108 -8.70 -1.78 -4.41
N MET A 109 -9.38 -0.79 -3.86
CA MET A 109 -10.54 -0.13 -4.47
C MET A 109 -10.16 0.96 -5.48
N LEU A 110 -8.88 1.36 -5.59
CA LEU A 110 -8.44 2.25 -6.64
C LEU A 110 -8.86 1.72 -8.01
N PRO A 111 -9.55 2.54 -8.82
CA PRO A 111 -9.89 2.13 -10.16
C PRO A 111 -8.63 1.80 -10.96
N PRO A 112 -8.66 0.83 -11.86
CA PRO A 112 -7.49 0.42 -12.64
C PRO A 112 -6.77 1.58 -13.32
N ALA A 113 -7.52 2.57 -13.79
CA ALA A 113 -6.97 3.76 -14.46
C ALA A 113 -6.04 4.62 -13.58
N LEU A 114 -6.15 4.55 -12.25
CA LEU A 114 -5.29 5.26 -11.30
C LEU A 114 -4.12 4.38 -10.80
N LYS A 115 -4.17 3.08 -11.03
CA LYS A 115 -3.09 2.17 -10.61
C LYS A 115 -1.90 2.25 -11.55
N PHE A 116 -0.73 1.93 -11.00
CA PHE A 116 0.45 1.70 -11.84
C PHE A 116 0.18 0.52 -12.79
N PRO A 117 0.33 0.70 -14.11
CA PRO A 117 -0.22 -0.22 -15.11
C PRO A 117 0.67 -1.45 -15.36
N LEU A 118 1.45 -1.86 -14.38
CA LEU A 118 2.24 -3.10 -14.36
C LEU A 118 2.11 -3.75 -12.99
N GLN A 119 2.16 -5.09 -12.95
CA GLN A 119 2.40 -5.80 -11.69
C GLN A 119 3.89 -6.04 -11.56
N THR A 120 4.45 -5.66 -10.41
CA THR A 120 5.89 -5.64 -10.20
C THR A 120 6.29 -6.36 -8.91
N ARG A 121 7.55 -6.75 -8.82
CA ARG A 121 8.13 -7.37 -7.63
C ARG A 121 9.47 -6.75 -7.29
N TRP A 122 9.62 -6.32 -6.04
CA TRP A 122 10.84 -5.81 -5.46
C TRP A 122 11.67 -6.94 -4.85
N VAL A 123 12.81 -7.23 -5.42
CA VAL A 123 13.70 -8.32 -5.00
C VAL A 123 15.15 -7.85 -5.11
N ASN A 124 15.95 -8.02 -4.06
CA ASN A 124 17.38 -7.69 -4.04
C ASN A 124 17.67 -6.26 -4.54
N ASP A 125 16.88 -5.30 -4.04
CA ASP A 125 16.98 -3.87 -4.39
C ASP A 125 16.79 -3.55 -5.87
N GLN A 126 16.01 -4.40 -6.57
CA GLN A 126 15.63 -4.23 -7.96
C GLN A 126 14.11 -4.44 -8.13
N LEU A 127 13.49 -3.68 -9.03
CA LEU A 127 12.08 -3.79 -9.35
C LEU A 127 11.90 -4.47 -10.70
N PHE A 128 11.25 -5.62 -10.70
CA PHE A 128 11.01 -6.41 -11.90
C PHE A 128 9.53 -6.41 -12.30
N VAL A 129 9.28 -6.41 -13.60
CA VAL A 129 7.94 -6.67 -14.15
C VAL A 129 7.63 -8.15 -13.99
N VAL A 130 6.51 -8.47 -13.31
CA VAL A 130 6.01 -9.86 -13.20
C VAL A 130 4.79 -10.10 -14.07
N ASN A 131 4.00 -9.06 -14.34
CA ASN A 131 2.92 -9.10 -15.31
C ASN A 131 2.80 -7.72 -15.98
N PRO A 132 3.01 -7.64 -17.30
CA PRO A 132 2.93 -6.38 -18.04
C PRO A 132 1.49 -5.93 -18.32
N LEU A 133 0.48 -6.72 -17.98
CA LEU A 133 -0.93 -6.44 -18.27
C LEU A 133 -1.13 -6.13 -19.77
N ASN A 134 -1.81 -5.03 -20.08
CA ASN A 134 -2.01 -4.57 -21.45
C ASN A 134 -0.77 -3.87 -22.07
N ASN A 135 0.38 -3.90 -21.40
CA ASN A 135 1.65 -3.32 -21.87
C ASN A 135 2.65 -4.37 -22.40
N ALA A 136 2.21 -5.58 -22.71
CA ALA A 136 3.10 -6.66 -23.15
C ALA A 136 3.85 -6.37 -24.47
N ALA A 137 3.33 -5.48 -25.30
CA ALA A 137 4.02 -5.02 -26.51
C ALA A 137 5.16 -4.02 -26.21
N GLN A 138 5.12 -3.32 -25.07
CA GLN A 138 6.08 -2.30 -24.69
C GLN A 138 7.17 -2.83 -23.76
N VAL A 139 6.81 -3.72 -22.83
CA VAL A 139 7.74 -4.23 -21.82
C VAL A 139 7.47 -5.71 -21.52
N GLY A 140 8.55 -6.49 -21.45
CA GLY A 140 8.48 -7.93 -21.16
C GLY A 140 8.50 -8.25 -19.66
N VAL A 141 8.05 -9.46 -19.34
CA VAL A 141 8.23 -10.06 -18.01
C VAL A 141 9.73 -10.16 -17.70
N LYS A 142 10.09 -9.97 -16.41
CA LYS A 142 11.46 -9.90 -15.89
C LYS A 142 12.27 -8.66 -16.31
N ALA A 143 11.68 -7.70 -17.03
CA ALA A 143 12.34 -6.42 -17.27
C ALA A 143 12.59 -5.71 -15.93
N GLU A 144 13.82 -5.21 -15.70
CA GLU A 144 14.22 -4.44 -14.53
C GLU A 144 13.89 -2.96 -14.76
N ILE A 145 13.03 -2.38 -13.91
CA ILE A 145 12.66 -0.96 -13.96
C ILE A 145 13.64 -0.17 -13.09
N LEU A 146 14.28 0.84 -13.66
CA LEU A 146 15.25 1.70 -12.98
C LEU A 146 14.60 3.00 -12.48
N ARG A 147 13.70 3.57 -13.26
CA ARG A 147 13.00 4.83 -12.96
C ARG A 147 11.55 4.77 -13.41
N ILE A 148 10.70 5.51 -12.71
CA ILE A 148 9.31 5.77 -13.09
C ILE A 148 9.10 7.29 -13.04
N ASN A 149 8.66 7.90 -14.13
CA ASN A 149 8.50 9.35 -14.29
C ASN A 149 9.74 10.15 -13.81
N GLY A 150 10.94 9.67 -14.17
CA GLY A 150 12.21 10.28 -13.80
C GLY A 150 12.66 9.99 -12.36
N VAL A 151 11.80 9.47 -11.49
CA VAL A 151 12.12 9.13 -10.10
C VAL A 151 12.77 7.75 -10.04
N ALA A 152 13.88 7.62 -9.34
CA ALA A 152 14.56 6.35 -9.12
C ALA A 152 13.64 5.39 -8.33
N VAL A 153 13.58 4.13 -8.75
CA VAL A 153 12.74 3.12 -8.08
C VAL A 153 13.09 2.98 -6.59
N SER A 154 14.37 3.02 -6.23
CA SER A 154 14.80 2.97 -4.83
C SER A 154 14.19 4.09 -3.97
N LYS A 155 14.03 5.29 -4.53
CA LYS A 155 13.37 6.42 -3.85
C LYS A 155 11.87 6.15 -3.67
N ILE A 156 11.19 5.67 -4.71
CA ILE A 156 9.76 5.31 -4.66
C ILE A 156 9.51 4.24 -3.59
N ILE A 157 10.35 3.20 -3.54
CA ILE A 157 10.25 2.13 -2.54
C ILE A 157 10.52 2.66 -1.13
N SER A 158 11.55 3.50 -0.98
CA SER A 158 11.88 4.12 0.31
C SER A 158 10.71 4.97 0.83
N ASP A 159 10.06 5.73 -0.04
CA ASP A 159 8.89 6.52 0.33
C ASP A 159 7.70 5.63 0.66
N ALA A 160 7.37 4.62 -0.16
CA ALA A 160 6.31 3.67 0.13
C ALA A 160 6.52 2.95 1.47
N TYR A 161 7.75 2.63 1.83
CA TYR A 161 8.06 1.95 3.10
C TYR A 161 7.78 2.78 4.34
N LYS A 162 7.72 4.10 4.25
CA LYS A 162 7.32 4.98 5.36
C LYS A 162 5.86 4.76 5.76
N HIS A 163 5.03 4.33 4.81
CA HIS A 163 3.58 4.16 4.95
C HIS A 163 3.17 2.71 5.30
N ILE A 164 4.13 1.79 5.40
CA ILE A 164 3.86 0.39 5.70
C ILE A 164 4.29 0.10 7.14
N PRO A 165 3.34 -0.24 8.04
CA PRO A 165 3.68 -0.63 9.40
C PRO A 165 4.46 -1.95 9.43
N SER A 166 5.35 -2.06 10.40
CA SER A 166 6.13 -3.27 10.64
C SER A 166 6.47 -3.39 12.13
N GLN A 167 6.79 -4.59 12.60
CA GLN A 167 7.23 -4.75 13.97
C GLN A 167 8.64 -4.19 14.13
N GLY A 168 8.78 -3.11 14.88
CA GLY A 168 10.04 -2.39 15.02
C GLY A 168 10.57 -1.95 13.64
N TYR A 169 11.84 -2.19 13.39
CA TYR A 169 12.52 -1.78 12.15
C TYR A 169 12.65 -2.90 11.10
N ILE A 170 11.85 -3.96 11.20
CA ILE A 170 11.89 -5.13 10.30
C ILE A 170 11.42 -4.72 8.90
N LYS A 171 12.28 -4.92 7.89
CA LYS A 171 11.98 -4.58 6.50
C LYS A 171 11.25 -5.70 5.73
N THR A 172 11.28 -6.94 6.21
CA THR A 172 10.69 -8.08 5.53
C THR A 172 9.18 -7.91 5.32
N THR A 173 8.46 -7.49 6.38
CA THR A 173 7.03 -7.19 6.29
C THR A 173 6.75 -6.08 5.28
N LYS A 174 7.53 -5.00 5.30
CA LYS A 174 7.39 -3.89 4.35
C LYS A 174 7.56 -4.35 2.91
N LYS A 175 8.59 -5.16 2.64
CA LYS A 175 8.83 -5.77 1.33
C LYS A 175 7.68 -6.65 0.88
N HIS A 176 7.15 -7.50 1.79
CA HIS A 176 6.02 -8.38 1.48
C HIS A 176 4.77 -7.58 1.13
N VAL A 177 4.41 -6.61 1.96
CA VAL A 177 3.24 -5.74 1.73
C VAL A 177 3.38 -4.94 0.44
N PHE A 178 4.55 -4.31 0.20
CA PHE A 178 4.79 -3.61 -1.05
C PHE A 178 4.63 -4.52 -2.27
N ASN A 179 5.24 -5.70 -2.26
CA ASN A 179 5.13 -6.66 -3.38
C ASN A 179 3.69 -7.10 -3.64
N ARG A 180 2.87 -7.15 -2.60
CA ARG A 180 1.46 -7.53 -2.72
C ARG A 180 0.61 -6.41 -3.32
N TRP A 181 0.96 -5.14 -3.04
CA TRP A 181 0.15 -3.96 -3.34
C TRP A 181 0.86 -2.92 -4.21
N SER A 182 1.92 -3.30 -4.92
CA SER A 182 2.80 -2.37 -5.62
C SER A 182 2.08 -1.49 -6.64
N SER A 183 1.12 -2.05 -7.40
CA SER A 183 0.37 -1.29 -8.40
C SER A 183 -0.47 -0.17 -7.79
N GLY A 184 -0.93 -0.35 -6.55
CA GLY A 184 -1.65 0.70 -5.82
C GLY A 184 -0.72 1.64 -5.05
N MET A 185 0.43 1.17 -4.53
CA MET A 185 1.33 2.01 -3.72
C MET A 185 2.20 2.96 -4.54
N ILE A 186 2.63 2.55 -5.73
CA ILE A 186 3.44 3.39 -6.62
C ILE A 186 2.73 4.71 -6.98
N PRO A 187 1.42 4.72 -7.34
CA PRO A 187 0.68 5.97 -7.57
C PRO A 187 0.72 6.94 -6.40
N PHE A 188 0.52 6.46 -5.17
CA PHE A 188 0.57 7.30 -3.97
C PHE A 188 1.94 7.94 -3.79
N ALA A 189 3.02 7.20 -3.98
CA ALA A 189 4.38 7.71 -3.86
C ALA A 189 4.75 8.71 -4.98
N LEU A 190 3.98 8.74 -6.09
CA LEU A 190 4.22 9.60 -7.24
C LEU A 190 3.17 10.71 -7.41
N GLY A 191 2.19 10.84 -6.51
CA GLY A 191 1.15 11.87 -6.59
C GLY A 191 0.16 11.67 -7.74
N PHE A 192 -0.18 10.40 -8.07
CA PHE A 192 -1.19 10.04 -9.08
C PHE A 192 -0.97 10.65 -10.48
N PRO A 193 0.19 10.39 -11.12
CA PRO A 193 0.46 10.93 -12.45
C PRO A 193 -0.55 10.40 -13.48
N GLU A 194 -0.92 11.23 -14.43
CA GLU A 194 -1.83 10.85 -15.53
C GLU A 194 -1.23 9.81 -16.47
N THR A 195 0.10 9.82 -16.61
CA THR A 195 0.85 8.90 -17.48
C THR A 195 2.07 8.37 -16.74
N TYR A 196 2.48 7.16 -17.12
CA TYR A 196 3.68 6.52 -16.60
C TYR A 196 4.71 6.32 -17.69
N ASN A 197 5.91 6.87 -17.47
CA ASN A 197 7.10 6.64 -18.28
C ASN A 197 8.09 5.84 -17.45
N ILE A 198 8.53 4.69 -17.94
CA ILE A 198 9.52 3.86 -17.25
C ILE A 198 10.84 3.84 -18.00
N VAL A 199 11.94 3.79 -17.28
CA VAL A 199 13.26 3.47 -17.80
C VAL A 199 13.59 2.05 -17.39
N VAL A 200 13.78 1.18 -18.38
CA VAL A 200 14.13 -0.22 -18.19
C VAL A 200 15.62 -0.40 -18.44
N LYS A 201 16.25 -1.27 -17.68
CA LYS A 201 17.67 -1.61 -17.84
C LYS A 201 17.93 -2.18 -19.23
N GLY A 202 18.88 -1.59 -19.92
CA GLY A 202 19.24 -1.99 -21.29
C GLY A 202 18.35 -1.41 -22.40
N ALA A 203 17.33 -0.62 -22.05
CA ALA A 203 16.56 0.12 -23.04
C ALA A 203 17.23 1.45 -23.39
N GLU A 204 17.20 1.84 -24.66
CA GLU A 204 17.80 3.09 -25.16
C GLU A 204 16.98 4.34 -24.81
N ALA A 205 15.65 4.17 -24.68
CA ALA A 205 14.73 5.26 -24.41
C ALA A 205 13.68 4.89 -23.35
N PRO A 206 13.08 5.88 -22.67
CA PRO A 206 11.95 5.66 -21.79
C PRO A 206 10.74 5.07 -22.53
N ILE A 207 10.03 4.18 -21.87
CA ILE A 207 8.82 3.52 -22.38
C ILE A 207 7.60 4.17 -21.77
N VAL A 208 6.69 4.66 -22.61
CA VAL A 208 5.38 5.16 -22.19
C VAL A 208 4.42 3.98 -22.01
N LEU A 209 3.79 3.88 -20.87
CA LEU A 209 2.85 2.81 -20.57
C LEU A 209 1.41 3.23 -20.89
N ASN A 210 0.63 2.30 -21.42
CA ASN A 210 -0.81 2.43 -21.52
C ASN A 210 -1.44 2.31 -20.13
N LYS A 211 -2.53 3.03 -19.88
CA LYS A 211 -3.30 2.90 -18.63
C LYS A 211 -3.78 1.46 -18.45
N ALA A 212 -3.78 0.98 -17.23
CA ALA A 212 -4.28 -0.37 -16.95
C ALA A 212 -5.80 -0.43 -17.13
N GLU A 213 -6.27 -1.45 -17.82
CA GLU A 213 -7.68 -1.78 -17.95
C GLU A 213 -8.16 -2.61 -16.76
N THR A 214 -7.32 -3.53 -16.31
CA THR A 214 -7.59 -4.39 -15.16
C THR A 214 -6.31 -4.58 -14.34
N VAL A 215 -6.40 -4.42 -13.02
CA VAL A 215 -5.33 -4.79 -12.09
C VAL A 215 -5.95 -5.58 -10.95
N ARG A 216 -5.55 -6.84 -10.83
CA ARG A 216 -5.94 -7.66 -9.67
C ARG A 216 -4.95 -7.43 -8.54
N GLU A 217 -5.48 -7.01 -7.41
CA GLU A 217 -4.76 -6.95 -6.14
C GLU A 217 -5.60 -7.63 -5.06
N PRO A 218 -4.98 -8.31 -4.13
CA PRO A 218 -3.53 -8.49 -4.00
C PRO A 218 -2.94 -9.36 -5.11
N PHE A 219 -1.79 -8.97 -5.63
CA PHE A 219 -1.07 -9.81 -6.57
C PHE A 219 -0.58 -11.07 -5.85
N ARG A 220 -0.95 -12.23 -6.37
CA ARG A 220 -0.47 -13.53 -5.91
C ARG A 220 0.37 -14.15 -7.01
N ASP A 221 1.59 -14.51 -6.68
CA ASP A 221 2.45 -15.25 -7.59
C ASP A 221 1.89 -16.67 -7.72
N ALA A 222 1.32 -16.96 -8.89
CA ALA A 222 0.74 -18.27 -9.18
C ALA A 222 1.80 -19.39 -9.27
N SER A 223 3.10 -19.04 -9.29
CA SER A 223 4.18 -20.01 -9.28
C SER A 223 4.41 -20.64 -7.90
N ILE A 224 3.95 -19.98 -6.83
CA ILE A 224 3.99 -20.53 -5.48
C ILE A 224 2.76 -21.40 -5.29
N LYS A 225 2.86 -22.65 -5.68
CA LYS A 225 1.84 -23.65 -5.34
C LYS A 225 2.03 -24.10 -3.89
N PRO A 226 0.94 -24.34 -3.12
CA PRO A 226 1.04 -25.07 -1.88
C PRO A 226 1.75 -26.41 -2.12
N ALA A 227 2.52 -26.87 -1.18
CA ALA A 227 3.20 -28.17 -1.27
C ALA A 227 2.18 -29.33 -1.35
N CYS A 228 0.91 -29.07 -1.05
CA CYS A 228 -0.16 -30.05 -1.06
C CYS A 228 -1.53 -29.40 -1.31
N ASP A 229 -2.51 -30.21 -1.67
CA ASP A 229 -3.88 -29.77 -1.94
C ASP A 229 -4.71 -29.57 -0.66
N ASP A 230 -4.25 -30.09 0.49
CA ASP A 230 -4.90 -29.93 1.77
C ASP A 230 -4.44 -28.67 2.51
N ASN A 231 -5.32 -28.13 3.37
CA ASN A 231 -5.00 -26.96 4.20
C ASN A 231 -3.92 -27.24 5.26
N LEU A 232 -3.64 -28.50 5.54
CA LEU A 232 -2.61 -28.94 6.48
C LEU A 232 -1.90 -30.15 5.90
N CYS A 233 -0.60 -30.01 5.62
CA CYS A 233 0.23 -31.11 5.16
C CYS A 233 1.51 -31.22 5.96
N PHE A 234 1.98 -32.46 6.09
CA PHE A 234 3.24 -32.74 6.72
C PHE A 234 4.07 -33.66 5.81
N GLU A 235 5.30 -33.25 5.55
CA GLU A 235 6.26 -33.99 4.72
C GLU A 235 7.59 -34.11 5.47
N VAL A 236 8.17 -35.31 5.47
CA VAL A 236 9.54 -35.53 5.95
C VAL A 236 10.41 -35.65 4.72
N LEU A 237 11.48 -34.87 4.65
CA LEU A 237 12.42 -34.94 3.54
C LEU A 237 13.32 -36.17 3.61
N ASP A 238 13.96 -36.49 2.49
CA ASP A 238 14.80 -37.70 2.35
C ASP A 238 15.99 -37.78 3.34
N ASP A 239 16.39 -36.61 3.91
CA ASP A 239 17.41 -36.52 4.96
C ASP A 239 16.96 -37.10 6.33
N ASN A 240 15.65 -37.36 6.50
CA ASN A 240 14.99 -37.77 7.73
C ASN A 240 15.27 -36.88 8.97
N GLN A 241 15.83 -35.67 8.74
CA GLN A 241 16.14 -34.69 9.77
C GLN A 241 15.32 -33.42 9.58
N THR A 242 14.75 -33.20 8.40
CA THR A 242 13.97 -32.03 8.05
C THR A 242 12.52 -32.44 7.80
N ALA A 243 11.59 -31.74 8.45
CA ALA A 243 10.17 -31.88 8.20
C ALA A 243 9.58 -30.53 7.77
N ILE A 244 8.67 -30.56 6.81
CA ILE A 244 7.94 -29.40 6.34
C ILE A 244 6.48 -29.54 6.76
N LEU A 245 6.00 -28.59 7.55
CA LEU A 245 4.58 -28.43 7.84
C LEU A 245 4.03 -27.28 7.00
N THR A 246 3.13 -27.57 6.09
CA THR A 246 2.43 -26.58 5.29
C THR A 246 1.06 -26.33 5.89
N ILE A 247 0.78 -25.08 6.23
CA ILE A 247 -0.52 -24.60 6.71
C ILE A 247 -0.98 -23.55 5.72
N SER A 248 -2.08 -23.80 4.99
CA SER A 248 -2.72 -22.86 4.07
C SER A 248 -4.10 -22.46 4.58
N THR A 249 -4.44 -21.18 4.45
CA THR A 249 -5.73 -20.61 4.87
C THR A 249 -6.49 -20.07 3.67
#